data_9398b02f30d2f6e63a6f89058bc0c32d
#
_entry.id   9398b02f30d2f6e63a6f89058bc0c32d
#
_cell.length_a   1.000
_cell.length_b   1.000
_cell.length_c   1.000
_cell.angle_alpha   90.00
_cell.angle_beta   90.00
_cell.angle_gamma   90.00
#
_symmetry.space_group_name_H-M   'P 1'
#
loop_
_entity.id
_entity.type
_entity.pdbx_description
1 polymer ?
#
loop_
_entity_poly.entity_id
_entity_poly.type
_entity_poly.pdbx_seq_one_letter_code
_entity_poly.pdbx_strand_id
1 'polypeptide(L)'
;ESEAPDILCIQEYRKFKGMPRFSYRYKHVYLKNNTFGLAIYSNYKIVNKGTVDFETEGGNYQKFIYADVLLSKKDTVRIINAHLKSIGLDKSNLSHLKDSELTQHEIEIQKRKLIRPLLDAYKIRGKQTKVLSDFIQNSTLPIVFCGDLNDPPGSYAYHEVGKDLMDSFVHSGSGFSTTVPMFEKYYLPLRIDYIFHDKKLLSL
;
A
#
# COMPACT_ATOMS: atom_id res chain seq x y z
N GLU A 1 2.20 -17.65 18.85
CA GLU A 1 3.35 -18.00 17.98
C GLU A 1 3.69 -16.79 17.15
N SER A 2 4.95 -16.35 17.18
CA SER A 2 5.38 -15.21 16.37
C SER A 2 5.54 -15.70 14.94
N GLU A 3 4.75 -15.19 14.01
CA GLU A 3 4.99 -15.40 12.59
C GLU A 3 6.30 -14.72 12.19
N ALA A 4 7.19 -15.48 11.57
CA ALA A 4 8.49 -15.00 11.11
C ALA A 4 8.55 -15.17 9.57
N PRO A 5 7.96 -14.25 8.79
CA PRO A 5 7.96 -14.36 7.35
C PRO A 5 9.37 -14.25 6.78
N ASP A 6 9.66 -14.98 5.72
CA ASP A 6 10.95 -14.90 5.02
C ASP A 6 11.17 -13.59 4.28
N ILE A 7 10.08 -12.93 3.89
CA ILE A 7 10.09 -11.61 3.25
C ILE A 7 9.07 -10.73 3.97
N LEU A 8 9.50 -9.54 4.39
CA LEU A 8 8.67 -8.56 5.08
C LEU A 8 8.68 -7.24 4.32
N CYS A 9 7.48 -6.78 3.91
CA CYS A 9 7.26 -5.47 3.32
C CYS A 9 6.63 -4.54 4.35
N ILE A 10 7.18 -3.35 4.52
CA ILE A 10 6.67 -2.35 5.47
C ILE A 10 6.36 -1.07 4.70
N GLN A 11 5.11 -0.62 4.78
CA GLN A 11 4.68 0.72 4.44
C GLN A 11 4.81 1.61 5.68
N GLU A 12 4.89 2.92 5.49
CA GLU A 12 5.10 3.91 6.56
C GLU A 12 6.33 3.62 7.46
N TYR A 13 7.33 2.96 6.88
CA TYR A 13 8.56 2.65 7.60
C TYR A 13 9.19 3.92 8.15
N ARG A 14 9.44 3.94 9.46
CA ARG A 14 10.11 5.05 10.16
C ARG A 14 11.32 4.53 10.91
N LYS A 15 12.43 5.24 10.80
CA LYS A 15 13.62 4.95 11.59
C LYS A 15 13.57 5.80 12.87
N PHE A 16 13.36 5.17 14.02
CA PHE A 16 13.35 5.83 15.32
C PHE A 16 14.21 5.08 16.34
N LYS A 17 14.61 5.79 17.42
CA LYS A 17 15.38 5.20 18.52
C LYS A 17 14.50 4.16 19.25
N GLY A 18 15.00 2.91 19.36
CA GLY A 18 14.21 1.81 19.96
C GLY A 18 13.40 0.98 18.95
N MET A 19 13.52 1.23 17.66
CA MET A 19 12.92 0.39 16.64
C MET A 19 13.37 -1.07 16.79
N PRO A 20 12.44 -2.06 16.68
CA PRO A 20 12.82 -3.48 16.67
C PRO A 20 13.89 -3.76 15.63
N ARG A 21 14.90 -4.53 16.00
CA ARG A 21 15.90 -5.01 15.06
C ARG A 21 15.34 -6.23 14.34
N PHE A 22 15.08 -6.10 13.05
CA PHE A 22 14.69 -7.22 12.23
C PHE A 22 15.93 -8.05 11.85
N SER A 23 15.90 -9.35 12.15
CA SER A 23 17.01 -10.28 11.91
C SER A 23 17.05 -10.83 10.47
N TYR A 24 16.80 -9.97 9.48
CA TYR A 24 16.89 -10.36 8.06
C TYR A 24 18.31 -10.16 7.52
N ARG A 25 18.73 -11.05 6.61
CA ARG A 25 20.06 -10.99 5.98
C ARG A 25 20.20 -9.86 4.97
N TYR A 26 19.11 -9.54 4.27
CA TYR A 26 19.09 -8.55 3.19
C TYR A 26 17.97 -7.54 3.41
N LYS A 27 18.18 -6.33 2.90
CA LYS A 27 17.16 -5.28 2.96
C LYS A 27 17.28 -4.29 1.83
N HIS A 28 16.15 -3.71 1.48
CA HIS A 28 16.04 -2.51 0.67
C HIS A 28 15.14 -1.52 1.41
N VAL A 29 15.67 -0.33 1.71
CA VAL A 29 14.97 0.72 2.44
C VAL A 29 15.04 2.00 1.65
N TYR A 30 13.91 2.63 1.41
CA TYR A 30 13.77 3.97 0.88
C TYR A 30 13.15 4.87 1.94
N LEU A 31 13.78 6.00 2.23
CA LEU A 31 13.27 7.04 3.14
C LEU A 31 13.16 8.37 2.40
N LYS A 32 11.98 8.97 2.42
CA LYS A 32 11.77 10.34 2.00
C LYS A 32 12.28 11.26 3.11
N ASN A 33 13.21 12.17 2.78
CA ASN A 33 13.82 13.13 3.71
C ASN A 33 14.36 12.47 5.01
N ASN A 34 14.83 11.23 4.93
CA ASN A 34 15.34 10.44 6.06
C ASN A 34 14.33 10.22 7.21
N THR A 35 13.02 10.43 7.00
CA THR A 35 12.02 10.37 8.05
C THR A 35 11.11 9.15 7.95
N PHE A 36 10.47 8.94 6.82
CA PHE A 36 9.56 7.83 6.60
C PHE A 36 9.65 7.31 5.17
N GLY A 37 9.19 6.09 4.94
CA GLY A 37 9.28 5.49 3.63
C GLY A 37 8.78 4.07 3.55
N LEU A 38 9.50 3.27 2.78
CA LEU A 38 9.18 1.89 2.48
C LEU A 38 10.38 1.00 2.79
N ALA A 39 10.12 -0.24 3.20
CA ALA A 39 11.18 -1.21 3.41
C ALA A 39 10.77 -2.60 2.90
N ILE A 40 11.73 -3.32 2.32
CA ILE A 40 11.67 -4.74 2.01
C ILE A 40 12.82 -5.41 2.75
N TYR A 41 12.52 -6.36 3.61
CA TYR A 41 13.47 -7.22 4.29
C TYR A 41 13.35 -8.63 3.76
N SER A 42 14.45 -9.37 3.64
CA SER A 42 14.45 -10.72 3.11
C SER A 42 15.53 -11.60 3.74
N ASN A 43 15.21 -12.85 4.03
CA ASN A 43 16.17 -13.89 4.35
C ASN A 43 16.87 -14.43 3.10
N TYR A 44 16.23 -14.30 1.93
CA TYR A 44 16.78 -14.65 0.63
C TYR A 44 17.62 -13.52 0.05
N LYS A 45 18.57 -13.88 -0.83
CA LYS A 45 19.47 -12.92 -1.46
C LYS A 45 18.71 -11.97 -2.38
N ILE A 46 18.87 -10.66 -2.16
CA ILE A 46 18.42 -9.61 -3.09
C ILE A 46 19.52 -9.47 -4.16
N VAL A 47 19.20 -9.79 -5.41
CA VAL A 47 20.12 -9.73 -6.55
C VAL A 47 20.01 -8.43 -7.34
N ASN A 48 18.85 -7.77 -7.27
CA ASN A 48 18.62 -6.45 -7.85
C ASN A 48 17.58 -5.71 -7.00
N LYS A 49 17.62 -4.38 -6.98
CA LYS A 49 16.66 -3.54 -6.26
C LYS A 49 16.66 -2.12 -6.79
N GLY A 50 15.54 -1.44 -6.64
CA GLY A 50 15.43 -0.07 -7.09
C GLY A 50 14.22 0.66 -6.54
N THR A 51 14.13 1.92 -6.91
CA THR A 51 12.98 2.80 -6.66
C THR A 51 12.43 3.29 -7.97
N VAL A 52 11.11 3.38 -8.09
CA VAL A 52 10.41 3.92 -9.25
C VAL A 52 9.62 5.14 -8.82
N ASP A 53 9.75 6.22 -9.58
CA ASP A 53 9.02 7.46 -9.33
C ASP A 53 7.60 7.37 -9.88
N PHE A 54 6.62 7.87 -9.13
CA PHE A 54 5.24 7.95 -9.62
C PHE A 54 5.00 9.15 -10.54
N GLU A 55 6.00 10.03 -10.71
CA GLU A 55 5.90 11.23 -11.54
C GLU A 55 4.69 12.12 -11.20
N THR A 56 4.24 12.07 -9.93
CA THR A 56 3.08 12.81 -9.46
C THR A 56 3.48 13.90 -8.47
N GLU A 57 2.96 15.11 -8.67
CA GLU A 57 3.12 16.19 -7.71
C GLU A 57 2.21 16.01 -6.49
N GLY A 58 2.67 16.42 -5.31
CA GLY A 58 1.83 16.58 -4.12
C GLY A 58 1.55 15.32 -3.28
N GLY A 59 2.20 14.19 -3.53
CA GLY A 59 2.05 12.98 -2.70
C GLY A 59 3.13 12.84 -1.63
N ASN A 60 2.80 12.28 -0.46
CA ASN A 60 3.79 11.90 0.56
C ASN A 60 4.69 10.76 0.07
N TYR A 61 4.12 9.82 -0.67
CA TYR A 61 4.83 8.73 -1.32
C TYR A 61 4.88 9.00 -2.81
N GLN A 62 6.03 9.47 -3.27
CA GLN A 62 6.29 9.77 -4.68
C GLN A 62 6.93 8.60 -5.40
N LYS A 63 7.27 7.53 -4.68
CA LYS A 63 8.00 6.37 -5.18
C LYS A 63 7.46 5.09 -4.58
N PHE A 64 7.59 4.01 -5.33
CA PHE A 64 7.55 2.67 -4.79
C PHE A 64 8.92 2.01 -4.91
N ILE A 65 9.12 0.90 -4.23
CA ILE A 65 10.38 0.15 -4.24
C ILE A 65 10.15 -1.27 -4.73
N TYR A 66 11.19 -1.85 -5.31
CA TYR A 66 11.19 -3.26 -5.66
C TYR A 66 12.52 -3.93 -5.28
N ALA A 67 12.47 -5.24 -5.11
CA ALA A 67 13.63 -6.08 -4.90
C ALA A 67 13.43 -7.40 -5.67
N ASP A 68 14.42 -7.78 -6.47
CA ASP A 68 14.45 -9.08 -7.12
C ASP A 68 15.15 -10.05 -6.17
N VAL A 69 14.39 -11.02 -5.68
CA VAL A 69 14.78 -11.95 -4.62
C VAL A 69 15.00 -13.34 -5.20
N LEU A 70 16.19 -13.88 -4.98
CA LEU A 70 16.60 -15.20 -5.43
C LEU A 70 16.11 -16.27 -4.43
N LEU A 71 14.98 -16.91 -4.73
CA LEU A 71 14.39 -17.96 -3.88
C LEU A 71 15.17 -19.27 -3.97
N SER A 72 15.67 -19.59 -5.18
CA SER A 72 16.51 -20.75 -5.43
C SER A 72 17.57 -20.43 -6.50
N LYS A 73 18.45 -21.38 -6.85
CA LYS A 73 19.48 -21.16 -7.88
C LYS A 73 18.91 -20.72 -9.25
N LYS A 74 17.63 -20.98 -9.51
CA LYS A 74 16.99 -20.70 -10.81
C LYS A 74 15.76 -19.79 -10.70
N ASP A 75 15.21 -19.60 -9.50
CA ASP A 75 13.93 -18.94 -9.30
C ASP A 75 14.14 -17.58 -8.65
N THR A 76 13.88 -16.54 -9.40
CA THR A 76 13.90 -15.15 -8.94
C THR A 76 12.49 -14.58 -9.02
N VAL A 77 12.05 -13.91 -7.96
CA VAL A 77 10.75 -13.25 -7.84
C VAL A 77 10.97 -11.78 -7.58
N ARG A 78 10.20 -10.92 -8.23
CA ARG A 78 10.17 -9.48 -7.98
C ARG A 78 9.18 -9.16 -6.89
N ILE A 79 9.66 -8.65 -5.77
CA ILE A 79 8.86 -8.12 -4.67
C ILE A 79 8.69 -6.63 -4.90
N ILE A 80 7.45 -6.15 -4.96
CA ILE A 80 7.12 -4.73 -5.09
C ILE A 80 6.46 -4.29 -3.78
N ASN A 81 6.91 -3.16 -3.24
CA ASN A 81 6.30 -2.53 -2.06
C ASN A 81 5.91 -1.09 -2.40
N ALA A 82 4.62 -0.79 -2.29
CA ALA A 82 4.07 0.52 -2.62
C ALA A 82 3.11 1.03 -1.53
N HIS A 83 2.95 2.35 -1.48
CA HIS A 83 1.93 3.02 -0.68
C HIS A 83 1.39 4.18 -1.49
N LEU A 84 0.13 4.08 -1.92
CA LEU A 84 -0.51 5.09 -2.74
C LEU A 84 -1.03 6.26 -1.90
N LYS A 85 -1.45 7.32 -2.55
CA LYS A 85 -1.91 8.55 -1.92
C LYS A 85 -3.09 8.30 -0.97
N SER A 86 -2.90 8.58 0.31
CA SER A 86 -3.96 8.58 1.32
C SER A 86 -4.87 9.80 1.15
N ILE A 87 -6.13 9.67 1.54
CA ILE A 87 -7.10 10.77 1.57
C ILE A 87 -6.71 11.79 2.65
N GLY A 88 -5.99 11.37 3.69
CA GLY A 88 -5.57 12.25 4.77
C GLY A 88 -6.75 12.78 5.61
N LEU A 89 -7.82 11.99 5.74
CA LEU A 89 -8.91 12.33 6.65
C LEU A 89 -8.43 12.21 8.09
N ASP A 90 -8.21 13.35 8.74
CA ASP A 90 -7.90 13.39 10.15
C ASP A 90 -9.19 13.27 11.00
N LYS A 91 -9.07 12.70 12.21
CA LYS A 91 -10.21 12.58 13.15
C LYS A 91 -10.88 13.93 13.43
N SER A 92 -10.12 15.02 13.39
CA SER A 92 -10.63 16.39 13.53
C SER A 92 -11.62 16.78 12.41
N ASN A 93 -11.42 16.30 11.19
CA ASN A 93 -12.28 16.59 10.05
C ASN A 93 -13.66 15.89 10.13
N LEU A 94 -13.74 14.80 10.91
CA LEU A 94 -14.95 14.01 11.09
C LEU A 94 -15.74 14.43 12.33
N SER A 95 -15.11 15.04 13.35
CA SER A 95 -15.76 15.45 14.58
C SER A 95 -16.78 16.57 14.38
N HIS A 96 -16.50 17.45 13.42
CA HIS A 96 -17.40 18.59 13.08
C HIS A 96 -18.66 18.18 12.31
N LEU A 97 -18.79 16.91 11.86
CA LEU A 97 -20.02 16.42 11.22
C LEU A 97 -21.15 16.08 12.21
N LYS A 98 -20.89 16.23 13.52
CA LYS A 98 -21.83 15.84 14.59
C LYS A 98 -22.71 16.97 15.10
N ASP A 99 -22.45 18.20 14.73
CA ASP A 99 -23.26 19.33 15.20
C ASP A 99 -24.60 19.34 14.45
N SER A 100 -25.66 19.00 15.18
CA SER A 100 -27.05 18.91 14.69
C SER A 100 -27.70 20.25 14.35
N GLU A 101 -26.99 21.37 14.50
CA GLU A 101 -27.51 22.71 14.32
C GLU A 101 -26.87 23.51 13.17
N LEU A 102 -26.25 22.79 12.21
CA LEU A 102 -25.60 23.47 11.09
C LEU A 102 -26.61 24.04 10.09
N THR A 103 -26.37 25.27 9.68
CA THR A 103 -27.09 25.87 8.56
C THR A 103 -26.78 25.18 7.24
N GLN A 104 -27.66 25.28 6.26
CA GLN A 104 -27.47 24.75 4.91
C GLN A 104 -26.13 25.18 4.29
N HIS A 105 -25.73 26.44 4.54
CA HIS A 105 -24.49 27.00 4.05
C HIS A 105 -23.24 26.36 4.69
N GLU A 106 -23.28 26.10 5.99
CA GLU A 106 -22.20 25.44 6.73
C GLU A 106 -22.04 23.96 6.31
N ILE A 107 -23.17 23.29 6.04
CA ILE A 107 -23.19 21.93 5.49
C ILE A 107 -22.50 21.89 4.12
N GLU A 108 -22.77 22.84 3.24
CA GLU A 108 -22.10 22.91 1.93
C GLU A 108 -20.61 23.18 2.04
N ILE A 109 -20.18 24.07 2.93
CA ILE A 109 -18.76 24.34 3.18
C ILE A 109 -18.06 23.08 3.71
N GLN A 110 -18.67 22.36 4.65
CA GLN A 110 -18.12 21.13 5.21
C GLN A 110 -18.05 20.01 4.15
N LYS A 111 -19.10 19.84 3.35
CA LYS A 111 -19.09 18.90 2.21
C LYS A 111 -17.93 19.19 1.25
N ARG A 112 -17.71 20.45 0.87
CA ARG A 112 -16.59 20.83 0.00
C ARG A 112 -15.23 20.55 0.64
N LYS A 113 -15.06 20.80 1.95
CA LYS A 113 -13.83 20.49 2.69
C LYS A 113 -13.51 18.99 2.75
N LEU A 114 -14.52 18.13 2.71
CA LEU A 114 -14.35 16.67 2.71
C LEU A 114 -14.19 16.09 1.30
N ILE A 115 -15.03 16.54 0.36
CA ILE A 115 -15.08 15.97 -0.99
C ILE A 115 -13.86 16.37 -1.81
N ARG A 116 -13.38 17.60 -1.70
CA ARG A 116 -12.26 18.09 -2.51
C ARG A 116 -10.95 17.33 -2.26
N PRO A 117 -10.49 17.13 -1.00
CA PRO A 117 -9.32 16.29 -0.73
C PRO A 117 -9.48 14.84 -1.20
N LEU A 118 -10.71 14.30 -1.10
CA LEU A 118 -11.05 12.97 -1.59
C LEU A 118 -10.85 12.86 -3.12
N LEU A 119 -11.43 13.80 -3.88
CA LEU A 119 -11.30 13.83 -5.33
C LEU A 119 -9.84 14.04 -5.77
N ASP A 120 -9.09 14.89 -5.08
CA ASP A 120 -7.68 15.13 -5.37
C ASP A 120 -6.84 13.88 -5.07
N ALA A 121 -7.12 13.17 -3.97
CA ALA A 121 -6.48 11.90 -3.66
C ALA A 121 -6.78 10.84 -4.73
N TYR A 122 -8.03 10.72 -5.19
CA TYR A 122 -8.41 9.79 -6.27
C TYR A 122 -7.68 10.08 -7.58
N LYS A 123 -7.58 11.36 -7.98
CA LYS A 123 -6.85 11.76 -9.19
C LYS A 123 -5.37 11.38 -9.12
N ILE A 124 -4.73 11.64 -7.97
CA ILE A 124 -3.33 11.31 -7.75
C ILE A 124 -3.14 9.79 -7.75
N ARG A 125 -3.99 9.04 -7.01
CA ARG A 125 -3.95 7.57 -7.00
C ARG A 125 -4.11 6.99 -8.39
N GLY A 126 -5.03 7.51 -9.21
CA GLY A 126 -5.21 7.05 -10.59
C GLY A 126 -3.93 7.12 -11.42
N LYS A 127 -3.17 8.23 -11.29
CA LYS A 127 -1.86 8.36 -11.95
C LYS A 127 -0.83 7.39 -11.37
N GLN A 128 -0.74 7.29 -10.05
CA GLN A 128 0.17 6.35 -9.36
C GLN A 128 -0.12 4.90 -9.75
N THR A 129 -1.39 4.54 -9.79
CA THR A 129 -1.86 3.22 -10.21
C THR A 129 -1.39 2.87 -11.62
N LYS A 130 -1.51 3.82 -12.56
CA LYS A 130 -1.07 3.62 -13.94
C LYS A 130 0.41 3.29 -14.03
N VAL A 131 1.27 4.09 -13.37
CA VAL A 131 2.73 3.84 -13.34
C VAL A 131 3.06 2.48 -12.72
N LEU A 132 2.38 2.14 -11.62
CA LEU A 132 2.57 0.87 -10.93
C LEU A 132 2.13 -0.32 -11.79
N SER A 133 0.96 -0.24 -12.41
CA SER A 133 0.43 -1.27 -13.30
C SER A 133 1.33 -1.47 -14.53
N ASP A 134 1.78 -0.38 -15.16
CA ASP A 134 2.71 -0.45 -16.30
C ASP A 134 4.03 -1.13 -15.89
N PHE A 135 4.56 -0.85 -14.69
CA PHE A 135 5.77 -1.51 -14.17
C PHE A 135 5.55 -3.01 -13.92
N ILE A 136 4.40 -3.39 -13.38
CA ILE A 136 4.00 -4.79 -13.16
C ILE A 136 3.90 -5.53 -14.49
N GLN A 137 3.17 -4.99 -15.46
CA GLN A 137 2.92 -5.62 -16.76
C GLN A 137 4.18 -5.81 -17.61
N ASN A 138 5.16 -4.91 -17.46
CA ASN A 138 6.45 -5.00 -18.16
C ASN A 138 7.49 -5.87 -17.45
N SER A 139 7.14 -6.52 -16.34
CA SER A 139 8.07 -7.38 -15.62
C SER A 139 8.27 -8.72 -16.34
N THR A 140 9.52 -9.12 -16.50
CA THR A 140 9.89 -10.46 -17.00
C THR A 140 9.98 -11.50 -15.89
N LEU A 141 9.95 -11.06 -14.62
CA LEU A 141 9.99 -11.92 -13.44
C LEU A 141 8.58 -12.09 -12.87
N PRO A 142 8.27 -13.26 -12.28
CA PRO A 142 7.07 -13.40 -11.46
C PRO A 142 7.02 -12.35 -10.36
N ILE A 143 5.84 -11.83 -10.06
CA ILE A 143 5.64 -10.71 -9.14
C ILE A 143 4.94 -11.17 -7.86
N VAL A 144 5.39 -10.62 -6.74
CA VAL A 144 4.61 -10.45 -5.52
C VAL A 144 4.54 -8.96 -5.21
N PHE A 145 3.34 -8.42 -5.25
CA PHE A 145 3.04 -7.05 -4.83
C PHE A 145 2.54 -7.05 -3.39
N CYS A 146 3.10 -6.19 -2.56
CA CYS A 146 2.64 -5.90 -1.21
C CYS A 146 2.45 -4.40 -1.10
N GLY A 147 1.25 -3.93 -0.72
CA GLY A 147 1.08 -2.49 -0.62
C GLY A 147 -0.24 -2.02 -0.07
N ASP A 148 -0.20 -0.81 0.46
CA ASP A 148 -1.35 -0.02 0.83
C ASP A 148 -1.82 0.77 -0.41
N LEU A 149 -2.94 0.37 -1.00
CA LEU A 149 -3.55 1.07 -2.12
C LEU A 149 -4.39 2.28 -1.68
N ASN A 150 -4.68 2.41 -0.37
CA ASN A 150 -5.60 3.40 0.18
C ASN A 150 -6.98 3.42 -0.50
N ASP A 151 -7.36 2.29 -1.11
CA ASP A 151 -8.61 2.10 -1.85
C ASP A 151 -9.20 0.71 -1.55
N PRO A 152 -10.55 0.58 -1.44
CA PRO A 152 -11.20 -0.70 -1.16
C PRO A 152 -11.19 -1.64 -2.38
N PRO A 153 -11.52 -2.95 -2.18
CA PRO A 153 -11.81 -3.87 -3.27
C PRO A 153 -12.94 -3.30 -4.16
N GLY A 154 -12.80 -3.42 -5.46
CA GLY A 154 -13.73 -2.82 -6.42
C GLY A 154 -13.34 -1.43 -6.91
N SER A 155 -12.30 -0.81 -6.35
CA SER A 155 -11.75 0.46 -6.84
C SER A 155 -10.93 0.27 -8.13
N TYR A 156 -10.70 1.39 -8.84
CA TYR A 156 -9.81 1.41 -10.01
C TYR A 156 -8.40 0.92 -9.67
N ALA A 157 -7.84 1.36 -8.53
CA ALA A 157 -6.50 0.95 -8.11
C ALA A 157 -6.40 -0.56 -7.87
N TYR A 158 -7.39 -1.14 -7.19
CA TYR A 158 -7.45 -2.58 -6.95
C TYR A 158 -7.50 -3.39 -8.25
N HIS A 159 -8.40 -3.02 -9.17
CA HIS A 159 -8.56 -3.74 -10.42
C HIS A 159 -7.36 -3.59 -11.36
N GLU A 160 -6.79 -2.40 -11.45
CA GLU A 160 -5.69 -2.13 -12.37
C GLU A 160 -4.38 -2.78 -11.90
N VAL A 161 -4.07 -2.72 -10.59
CA VAL A 161 -2.89 -3.39 -10.03
C VAL A 161 -3.05 -4.91 -10.04
N GLY A 162 -4.25 -5.41 -9.72
CA GLY A 162 -4.56 -6.84 -9.66
C GLY A 162 -4.89 -7.50 -11.00
N LYS A 163 -4.90 -6.77 -12.13
CA LYS A 163 -5.43 -7.22 -13.42
C LYS A 163 -4.90 -8.58 -13.88
N ASP A 164 -3.60 -8.81 -13.76
CA ASP A 164 -2.95 -10.06 -14.19
C ASP A 164 -2.41 -10.87 -13.00
N LEU A 165 -2.71 -10.45 -11.78
CA LEU A 165 -2.28 -11.05 -10.53
C LEU A 165 -3.46 -11.69 -9.79
N MET A 166 -3.16 -12.50 -8.80
CA MET A 166 -4.13 -13.09 -7.88
C MET A 166 -4.05 -12.37 -6.53
N ASP A 167 -5.21 -12.01 -5.99
CA ASP A 167 -5.30 -11.51 -4.61
C ASP A 167 -5.17 -12.68 -3.64
N SER A 168 -4.08 -12.69 -2.84
CA SER A 168 -3.78 -13.79 -1.92
C SER A 168 -4.89 -14.04 -0.90
N PHE A 169 -5.54 -12.96 -0.42
CA PHE A 169 -6.65 -13.13 0.52
C PHE A 169 -7.89 -13.73 -0.14
N VAL A 170 -8.24 -13.30 -1.34
CA VAL A 170 -9.40 -13.86 -2.07
C VAL A 170 -9.17 -15.31 -2.45
N HIS A 171 -7.91 -15.67 -2.74
CA HIS A 171 -7.56 -17.02 -3.18
C HIS A 171 -7.44 -18.02 -2.02
N SER A 172 -6.84 -17.62 -0.89
CA SER A 172 -6.47 -18.55 0.19
C SER A 172 -6.91 -18.07 1.58
N GLY A 173 -7.40 -16.84 1.71
CA GLY A 173 -7.86 -16.28 2.98
C GLY A 173 -9.23 -16.82 3.39
N SER A 174 -9.56 -16.62 4.66
CA SER A 174 -10.87 -16.96 5.22
C SER A 174 -11.38 -15.84 6.12
N GLY A 175 -12.70 -15.73 6.23
CA GLY A 175 -13.35 -14.73 7.09
C GLY A 175 -13.39 -13.33 6.48
N PHE A 176 -13.46 -12.31 7.35
CA PHE A 176 -13.50 -10.90 6.94
C PHE A 176 -12.10 -10.31 6.95
N SER A 177 -11.71 -9.72 5.82
CA SER A 177 -10.45 -9.00 5.69
C SER A 177 -10.68 -7.53 5.98
N THR A 178 -10.20 -7.05 7.12
CA THR A 178 -10.10 -5.62 7.37
C THR A 178 -8.66 -5.27 7.74
N THR A 179 -8.10 -4.24 7.12
CA THR A 179 -6.73 -3.80 7.36
C THR A 179 -6.66 -2.39 7.95
N VAL A 180 -7.78 -1.66 7.93
CA VAL A 180 -7.88 -0.37 8.59
C VAL A 180 -8.38 -0.59 10.01
N PRO A 181 -7.64 -0.15 11.06
CA PRO A 181 -8.14 -0.18 12.42
C PRO A 181 -9.38 0.71 12.50
N MET A 182 -10.48 0.12 12.93
CA MET A 182 -11.79 0.74 12.91
C MET A 182 -11.85 1.95 13.84
N PHE A 183 -12.51 3.00 13.35
CA PHE A 183 -12.94 4.07 14.23
C PHE A 183 -13.90 3.48 15.28
N GLU A 184 -13.63 3.70 16.55
CA GLU A 184 -14.30 3.09 17.74
C GLU A 184 -15.85 3.12 17.70
N LYS A 185 -16.46 3.81 16.76
CA LYS A 185 -17.91 4.01 16.69
C LYS A 185 -18.59 3.58 15.38
N TYR A 186 -17.85 3.34 14.30
CA TYR A 186 -18.41 2.95 12.99
C TYR A 186 -17.65 1.76 12.44
N TYR A 187 -18.28 0.59 12.46
CA TYR A 187 -17.77 -0.65 11.90
C TYR A 187 -17.84 -0.63 10.39
N LEU A 188 -16.90 0.03 9.73
CA LEU A 188 -16.71 -0.08 8.30
C LEU A 188 -15.47 -0.96 8.05
N PRO A 189 -15.63 -2.26 7.79
CA PRO A 189 -14.51 -3.14 7.53
C PRO A 189 -13.92 -2.80 6.16
N LEU A 190 -12.88 -1.94 6.16
CA LEU A 190 -12.18 -1.58 4.94
C LEU A 190 -10.89 -2.37 4.85
N ARG A 191 -10.70 -3.02 3.71
CA ARG A 191 -9.42 -3.56 3.29
C ARG A 191 -8.81 -2.61 2.26
N ILE A 192 -7.63 -2.09 2.56
CA ILE A 192 -6.87 -1.18 1.69
C ILE A 192 -5.44 -1.69 1.46
N ASP A 193 -5.00 -2.67 2.26
CA ASP A 193 -3.72 -3.33 2.12
C ASP A 193 -3.91 -4.66 1.40
N TYR A 194 -3.01 -4.96 0.48
CA TYR A 194 -3.12 -6.10 -0.42
C TYR A 194 -1.79 -6.80 -0.61
N ILE A 195 -1.88 -8.12 -0.77
CA ILE A 195 -0.83 -8.94 -1.35
C ILE A 195 -1.40 -9.55 -2.63
N PHE A 196 -0.85 -9.15 -3.78
CA PHE A 196 -1.13 -9.78 -5.06
C PHE A 196 0.09 -10.59 -5.51
N HIS A 197 -0.13 -11.69 -6.18
CA HIS A 197 0.95 -12.51 -6.71
C HIS A 197 0.67 -13.02 -8.12
N ASP A 198 1.74 -13.30 -8.87
CA ASP A 198 1.65 -13.97 -10.17
C ASP A 198 0.96 -15.35 -10.00
N LYS A 199 0.14 -15.73 -10.97
CA LYS A 199 -0.56 -17.03 -11.01
C LYS A 199 0.36 -18.25 -10.98
N LYS A 200 1.65 -18.06 -11.32
CA LYS A 200 2.67 -19.11 -11.23
C LYS A 200 3.14 -19.38 -9.81
N LEU A 201 2.83 -18.49 -8.87
CA LEU A 201 3.13 -18.64 -7.45
C LEU A 201 1.89 -19.20 -6.76
N LEU A 202 2.08 -20.20 -5.89
CA LEU A 202 0.98 -20.76 -5.11
C LEU A 202 0.84 -19.97 -3.81
N SER A 203 -0.37 -19.57 -3.47
CA SER A 203 -0.74 -19.13 -2.12
C SER A 203 -1.38 -20.32 -1.40
N LEU A 204 -0.87 -20.62 -0.22
CA LEU A 204 -1.33 -21.69 0.66
C LEU A 204 -2.20 -21.11 1.77
#